data_f3ae7495593a86653d7dc78c4dbbd081
#
_entry.id   f3ae7495593a86653d7dc78c4dbbd081
#
_cell.length_a   1.000
_cell.length_b   1.000
_cell.length_c   1.000
_cell.angle_alpha   90.00
_cell.angle_beta   90.00
_cell.angle_gamma   90.00
#
_symmetry.space_group_name_H-M   'P 1'
#
loop_
_entity.id
_entity.type
_entity.pdbx_description
1 polymer ?
#
loop_
_entity_poly.entity_id
_entity_poly.type
_entity_poly.pdbx_seq_one_letter_code
_entity_poly.pdbx_strand_id
1 'polypeptide(L)'
;DFTDDPYYGDKNGDYVVGRKRKASTNYFFSYATCYLIDGKRKFTIAVLPISSAISLVDTLTTFIKVIDELGVKIKVLCIDREFYRHAVMSYLQSIKVPYIVPVKVQGEEMKESLQVQSSCCFNYIMHPQGKEPLYLDIVACVKYLKGKKGKNGLEVHAFSVGNFTLEPKTVSKTYKRRFSIESSYRIRNTSKPRTSSKKPQVRYLYTIISFLVQNCWIILQWKYFVKRQTGPKTIDNDKFRFDTFKLIIWNYFEKLFQVPNGVTTLSNITYD
;
A
#
# COMPACT_ATOMS: atom_id res chain seq x y z
N ASP A 1 3.67 -1.79 -0.54
CA ASP A 1 2.75 -2.48 0.38
C ASP A 1 2.20 -3.76 -0.25
N PHE A 2 1.62 -4.65 0.57
CA PHE A 2 1.07 -5.91 0.07
C PHE A 2 -0.46 -5.90 0.10
N THR A 3 -1.07 -6.58 -0.86
CA THR A 3 -2.50 -6.88 -0.88
C THR A 3 -2.72 -8.36 -1.17
N ASP A 4 -3.60 -8.98 -0.39
CA ASP A 4 -3.82 -10.41 -0.41
C ASP A 4 -5.22 -10.73 -0.95
N ASP A 5 -5.29 -11.63 -1.93
CA ASP A 5 -6.53 -12.16 -2.47
C ASP A 5 -6.74 -13.59 -1.94
N PRO A 6 -7.79 -13.86 -1.15
CA PRO A 6 -8.05 -15.17 -0.58
C PRO A 6 -8.12 -16.27 -1.65
N TYR A 7 -7.51 -17.42 -1.35
CA TYR A 7 -7.51 -18.58 -2.22
C TYR A 7 -7.93 -19.83 -1.46
N TYR A 8 -8.80 -20.62 -2.06
CA TYR A 8 -9.40 -21.81 -1.46
C TYR A 8 -9.10 -23.07 -2.26
N GLY A 9 -8.18 -23.00 -3.23
CA GLY A 9 -7.75 -24.14 -4.05
C GLY A 9 -6.49 -24.80 -3.52
N ASP A 10 -5.73 -25.44 -4.43
CA ASP A 10 -4.49 -26.13 -4.12
C ASP A 10 -3.44 -25.17 -3.54
N LYS A 11 -2.91 -25.53 -2.37
CA LYS A 11 -1.91 -24.74 -1.63
C LYS A 11 -0.51 -24.79 -2.24
N ASN A 12 -0.24 -25.75 -3.13
CA ASN A 12 1.09 -25.99 -3.69
C ASN A 12 1.36 -25.20 -4.99
N GLY A 13 0.49 -24.26 -5.37
CA GLY A 13 0.69 -23.44 -6.56
C GLY A 13 1.82 -22.42 -6.41
N ASP A 14 2.59 -22.17 -7.46
CA ASP A 14 3.81 -21.33 -7.48
C ASP A 14 3.63 -19.92 -6.90
N TYR A 15 2.43 -19.33 -7.03
CA TYR A 15 2.09 -17.98 -6.56
C TYR A 15 1.15 -18.00 -5.36
N VAL A 16 0.95 -19.16 -4.72
CA VAL A 16 0.15 -19.27 -3.51
C VAL A 16 1.05 -19.10 -2.30
N VAL A 17 0.81 -18.08 -1.51
CA VAL A 17 1.60 -17.77 -0.32
C VAL A 17 0.80 -18.00 0.96
N GLY A 18 1.45 -18.56 1.96
CA GLY A 18 0.89 -18.70 3.31
C GLY A 18 0.96 -17.38 4.05
N ARG A 19 -0.16 -16.95 4.63
CA ARG A 19 -0.27 -15.74 5.45
C ARG A 19 -1.08 -16.03 6.73
N LYS A 20 -1.12 -15.05 7.64
CA LYS A 20 -2.03 -15.12 8.78
C LYS A 20 -3.47 -15.30 8.29
N ARG A 21 -4.22 -16.19 8.94
CA ARG A 21 -5.60 -16.54 8.58
C ARG A 21 -6.47 -15.30 8.42
N LYS A 22 -7.12 -15.18 7.26
CA LYS A 22 -8.05 -14.12 6.91
C LYS A 22 -9.08 -14.68 5.92
N ALA A 23 -10.35 -14.27 6.03
CA ALA A 23 -11.41 -14.77 5.16
C ALA A 23 -11.47 -16.31 5.10
N SER A 24 -11.34 -16.98 6.26
CA SER A 24 -11.42 -18.45 6.42
C SER A 24 -10.30 -19.26 5.74
N THR A 25 -9.27 -18.63 5.20
CA THR A 25 -8.09 -19.30 4.59
C THR A 25 -6.79 -18.74 5.13
N ASN A 26 -5.70 -19.54 5.00
CA ASN A 26 -4.31 -19.14 5.22
C ASN A 26 -3.55 -18.98 3.91
N TYR A 27 -4.19 -19.20 2.76
CA TYR A 27 -3.56 -19.20 1.45
C TYR A 27 -4.09 -18.06 0.59
N PHE A 28 -3.18 -17.37 -0.07
CA PHE A 28 -3.50 -16.15 -0.81
C PHE A 28 -2.68 -16.05 -2.08
N PHE A 29 -3.25 -15.44 -3.12
CA PHE A 29 -2.48 -14.78 -4.15
C PHE A 29 -2.14 -13.38 -3.63
N SER A 30 -0.87 -13.13 -3.37
CA SER A 30 -0.40 -11.86 -2.82
C SER A 30 0.26 -11.02 -3.90
N TYR A 31 0.04 -9.72 -3.82
CA TYR A 31 0.62 -8.76 -4.76
C TYR A 31 1.31 -7.65 -3.98
N ALA A 32 2.55 -7.35 -4.36
CA ALA A 32 3.21 -6.12 -3.95
C ALA A 32 2.73 -4.98 -4.82
N THR A 33 2.51 -3.82 -4.23
CA THR A 33 2.05 -2.62 -4.95
C THR A 33 2.95 -1.44 -4.66
N CYS A 34 3.25 -0.67 -5.70
CA CYS A 34 3.89 0.63 -5.60
C CYS A 34 2.84 1.73 -5.73
N TYR A 35 2.78 2.61 -4.72
CA TYR A 35 1.74 3.62 -4.57
C TYR A 35 2.36 5.02 -4.52
N LEU A 36 2.06 5.83 -5.52
CA LEU A 36 2.52 7.21 -5.61
C LEU A 36 1.57 8.17 -4.89
N ILE A 37 2.12 9.02 -4.03
CA ILE A 37 1.39 10.10 -3.36
C ILE A 37 1.98 11.44 -3.80
N ASP A 38 1.25 12.16 -4.65
CA ASP A 38 1.58 13.53 -5.06
C ASP A 38 0.53 14.50 -4.50
N GLY A 39 0.87 15.18 -3.42
CA GLY A 39 -0.10 16.02 -2.69
C GLY A 39 -1.29 15.19 -2.17
N LYS A 40 -2.47 15.42 -2.72
CA LYS A 40 -3.70 14.67 -2.44
C LYS A 40 -4.02 13.63 -3.54
N ARG A 41 -3.26 13.62 -4.64
CA ARG A 41 -3.38 12.62 -5.72
C ARG A 41 -2.67 11.34 -5.31
N LYS A 42 -3.27 10.21 -5.61
CA LYS A 42 -2.80 8.91 -5.11
C LYS A 42 -3.07 7.85 -6.17
N PHE A 43 -2.00 7.26 -6.71
CA PHE A 43 -2.08 6.30 -7.80
C PHE A 43 -1.31 5.01 -7.47
N THR A 44 -1.82 3.86 -7.87
CA THR A 44 -1.03 2.63 -7.93
C THR A 44 -0.32 2.59 -9.27
N ILE A 45 1.02 2.69 -9.24
CA ILE A 45 1.84 2.78 -10.45
C ILE A 45 2.46 1.45 -10.87
N ALA A 46 2.57 0.50 -9.94
CA ALA A 46 3.02 -0.86 -10.25
C ALA A 46 2.38 -1.88 -9.31
N VAL A 47 2.17 -3.08 -9.85
CA VAL A 47 1.66 -4.25 -9.13
C VAL A 47 2.48 -5.46 -9.56
N LEU A 48 3.04 -6.21 -8.60
CA LEU A 48 3.83 -7.40 -8.85
C LEU A 48 3.26 -8.61 -8.11
N PRO A 49 3.11 -9.76 -8.76
CA PRO A 49 2.73 -10.99 -8.06
C PRO A 49 3.87 -11.44 -7.16
N ILE A 50 3.55 -11.94 -5.98
CA ILE A 50 4.52 -12.48 -5.03
C ILE A 50 4.52 -14.00 -5.12
N SER A 51 5.71 -14.56 -5.18
CA SER A 51 5.96 -16.00 -5.03
C SER A 51 7.09 -16.24 -4.03
N SER A 52 7.27 -17.47 -3.61
CA SER A 52 8.39 -17.85 -2.72
C SER A 52 9.77 -17.66 -3.38
N ALA A 53 9.83 -17.62 -4.70
CA ALA A 53 11.06 -17.43 -5.48
C ALA A 53 11.51 -15.96 -5.62
N ILE A 54 10.60 -14.99 -5.36
CA ILE A 54 10.89 -13.56 -5.53
C ILE A 54 11.26 -12.95 -4.18
N SER A 55 12.46 -12.42 -4.07
CA SER A 55 12.90 -11.74 -2.85
C SER A 55 12.28 -10.34 -2.70
N LEU A 56 12.28 -9.82 -1.46
CA LEU A 56 11.84 -8.44 -1.21
C LEU A 56 12.76 -7.41 -1.88
N VAL A 57 14.04 -7.74 -2.05
CA VAL A 57 15.00 -6.88 -2.75
C VAL A 57 14.66 -6.82 -4.23
N ASP A 58 14.38 -7.96 -4.88
CA ASP A 58 13.97 -8.01 -6.30
C ASP A 58 12.68 -7.23 -6.53
N THR A 59 11.73 -7.35 -5.61
CA THR A 59 10.48 -6.57 -5.64
C THR A 59 10.75 -5.08 -5.61
N LEU A 60 11.62 -4.62 -4.70
CA LEU A 60 11.99 -3.20 -4.59
C LEU A 60 12.79 -2.74 -5.82
N THR A 61 13.73 -3.53 -6.30
CA THR A 61 14.52 -3.22 -7.51
C THR A 61 13.60 -3.00 -8.70
N THR A 62 12.61 -3.87 -8.89
CA THR A 62 11.63 -3.71 -9.95
C THR A 62 10.80 -2.44 -9.79
N PHE A 63 10.37 -2.11 -8.56
CA PHE A 63 9.62 -0.87 -8.33
C PHE A 63 10.46 0.38 -8.57
N ILE A 64 11.73 0.40 -8.13
CA ILE A 64 12.64 1.53 -8.40
C ILE A 64 12.80 1.72 -9.91
N LYS A 65 13.03 0.64 -10.65
CA LYS A 65 13.13 0.69 -12.12
C LYS A 65 11.88 1.30 -12.77
N VAL A 66 10.68 0.87 -12.38
CA VAL A 66 9.41 1.43 -12.88
C VAL A 66 9.29 2.93 -12.54
N ILE A 67 9.69 3.35 -11.33
CA ILE A 67 9.66 4.75 -10.92
C ILE A 67 10.61 5.60 -11.77
N ASP A 68 11.82 5.09 -12.04
CA ASP A 68 12.83 5.75 -12.87
C ASP A 68 12.36 5.85 -14.34
N GLU A 69 11.78 4.78 -14.89
CA GLU A 69 11.19 4.78 -16.25
C GLU A 69 10.04 5.80 -16.40
N LEU A 70 9.30 6.05 -15.32
CA LEU A 70 8.25 7.07 -15.27
C LEU A 70 8.80 8.49 -15.07
N GLY A 71 10.12 8.67 -14.89
CA GLY A 71 10.74 9.95 -14.62
C GLY A 71 10.34 10.58 -13.28
N VAL A 72 9.91 9.77 -12.31
CA VAL A 72 9.42 10.25 -11.00
C VAL A 72 10.57 10.33 -10.00
N LYS A 73 10.84 11.53 -9.49
CA LYS A 73 11.83 11.71 -8.42
C LYS A 73 11.26 11.29 -7.07
N ILE A 74 11.88 10.30 -6.44
CA ILE A 74 11.52 9.83 -5.10
C ILE A 74 11.93 10.88 -4.06
N LYS A 75 10.97 11.46 -3.36
CA LYS A 75 11.22 12.33 -2.19
C LYS A 75 11.49 11.50 -0.94
N VAL A 76 10.70 10.47 -0.73
CA VAL A 76 10.85 9.50 0.36
C VAL A 76 10.05 8.24 0.03
N LEU A 77 10.66 7.08 0.23
CA LEU A 77 10.05 5.77 0.08
C LEU A 77 9.55 5.30 1.46
N CYS A 78 8.24 5.20 1.64
CA CYS A 78 7.63 4.66 2.84
C CYS A 78 7.21 3.21 2.58
N ILE A 79 7.84 2.25 3.25
CA ILE A 79 7.57 0.83 3.05
C ILE A 79 7.11 0.16 4.35
N ASP A 80 6.50 -1.02 4.24
CA ASP A 80 5.94 -1.71 5.39
C ASP A 80 7.01 -2.36 6.27
N ARG A 81 6.64 -2.69 7.51
CA ARG A 81 7.49 -3.37 8.49
C ARG A 81 8.00 -4.73 8.00
N GLU A 82 7.31 -5.42 7.10
CA GLU A 82 7.80 -6.67 6.50
C GLU A 82 9.14 -6.50 5.78
N PHE A 83 9.41 -5.29 5.30
CA PHE A 83 10.66 -4.91 4.64
C PHE A 83 11.81 -4.59 5.61
N TYR A 84 11.58 -4.53 6.91
CA TYR A 84 12.64 -4.34 7.90
C TYR A 84 13.48 -5.60 8.04
N ARG A 85 14.33 -5.85 7.05
CA ARG A 85 15.27 -6.98 6.97
C ARG A 85 16.63 -6.49 6.50
N HIS A 86 17.70 -7.11 6.99
CA HIS A 86 19.08 -6.73 6.68
C HIS A 86 19.31 -6.52 5.17
N ALA A 87 18.99 -7.50 4.32
CA ALA A 87 19.21 -7.40 2.88
C ALA A 87 18.49 -6.20 2.24
N VAL A 88 17.27 -5.91 2.69
CA VAL A 88 16.48 -4.77 2.19
C VAL A 88 17.09 -3.44 2.65
N MET A 89 17.45 -3.33 3.94
CA MET A 89 18.02 -2.11 4.50
C MET A 89 19.39 -1.81 3.85
N SER A 90 20.23 -2.83 3.68
CA SER A 90 21.53 -2.72 2.98
C SER A 90 21.32 -2.27 1.52
N TYR A 91 20.35 -2.85 0.82
CA TYR A 91 20.03 -2.44 -0.55
C TYR A 91 19.58 -0.97 -0.63
N LEU A 92 18.67 -0.53 0.24
CA LEU A 92 18.18 0.85 0.26
C LEU A 92 19.31 1.86 0.54
N GLN A 93 20.25 1.51 1.40
CA GLN A 93 21.44 2.34 1.66
C GLN A 93 22.36 2.40 0.43
N SER A 94 22.59 1.27 -0.26
CA SER A 94 23.45 1.21 -1.44
C SER A 94 22.95 2.07 -2.61
N ILE A 95 21.62 2.09 -2.83
CA ILE A 95 21.01 2.90 -3.90
C ILE A 95 20.72 4.36 -3.50
N LYS A 96 21.03 4.73 -2.25
CA LYS A 96 20.89 6.10 -1.71
C LYS A 96 19.48 6.71 -1.85
N VAL A 97 18.44 5.89 -1.90
CA VAL A 97 17.05 6.36 -1.92
C VAL A 97 16.61 6.77 -0.52
N PRO A 98 16.02 7.96 -0.31
CA PRO A 98 15.44 8.35 0.97
C PRO A 98 14.31 7.41 1.39
N TYR A 99 14.37 6.84 2.61
CA TYR A 99 13.38 5.87 3.06
C TYR A 99 12.94 6.04 4.52
N ILE A 100 11.74 5.55 4.81
CA ILE A 100 11.19 5.37 6.16
C ILE A 100 10.61 3.96 6.26
N VAL A 101 11.12 3.15 7.18
CA VAL A 101 10.69 1.76 7.44
C VAL A 101 10.40 1.58 8.92
N PRO A 102 9.21 1.12 9.34
CA PRO A 102 8.96 0.83 10.75
C PRO A 102 9.88 -0.28 11.24
N VAL A 103 10.47 -0.05 12.41
CA VAL A 103 11.34 -1.03 13.04
C VAL A 103 10.55 -2.24 13.52
N LYS A 104 11.06 -3.43 13.26
CA LYS A 104 10.59 -4.64 13.91
C LYS A 104 11.38 -4.81 15.20
N VAL A 105 10.72 -4.54 16.33
CA VAL A 105 11.34 -4.66 17.65
C VAL A 105 11.67 -6.10 17.93
N GLN A 106 12.94 -6.46 17.86
CA GLN A 106 13.49 -7.80 18.12
C GLN A 106 14.76 -7.67 18.96
N GLY A 107 14.95 -8.61 19.91
CA GLY A 107 16.09 -8.56 20.85
C GLY A 107 15.88 -7.56 22.00
N GLU A 108 16.66 -7.75 23.06
CA GLU A 108 16.57 -6.91 24.27
C GLU A 108 17.17 -5.52 24.03
N GLU A 109 18.28 -5.42 23.32
CA GLU A 109 18.94 -4.15 22.99
C GLU A 109 17.99 -3.14 22.34
N MET A 110 17.22 -3.56 21.31
CA MET A 110 16.23 -2.69 20.68
C MET A 110 15.07 -2.34 21.61
N LYS A 111 14.63 -3.26 22.46
CA LYS A 111 13.58 -2.99 23.44
C LYS A 111 14.02 -1.97 24.49
N GLU A 112 15.25 -2.08 24.99
CA GLU A 112 15.85 -1.14 25.93
C GLU A 112 16.03 0.25 25.31
N SER A 113 16.57 0.31 24.08
CA SER A 113 16.73 1.57 23.33
C SER A 113 15.42 2.30 23.05
N LEU A 114 14.29 1.59 23.09
CA LEU A 114 12.96 2.17 22.90
C LEU A 114 12.23 2.51 24.22
N GLN A 115 12.88 2.36 25.39
CA GLN A 115 12.35 2.81 26.67
C GLN A 115 12.52 4.33 26.87
N VAL A 116 12.07 5.10 25.89
CA VAL A 116 12.20 6.55 25.87
C VAL A 116 10.93 7.26 26.31
N GLN A 117 11.07 8.39 26.98
CA GLN A 117 9.93 9.23 27.42
C GLN A 117 9.62 10.35 26.43
N SER A 118 10.59 10.74 25.61
CA SER A 118 10.44 11.78 24.57
C SER A 118 10.93 11.26 23.21
N SER A 119 10.44 11.88 22.14
CA SER A 119 10.88 11.51 20.79
C SER A 119 12.36 11.85 20.60
N CYS A 120 13.12 10.91 20.07
CA CYS A 120 14.57 11.03 19.89
C CYS A 120 15.05 10.30 18.63
N CYS A 121 16.31 10.54 18.28
CA CYS A 121 17.03 9.82 17.23
C CYS A 121 18.26 9.15 17.87
N PHE A 122 18.55 7.93 17.42
CA PHE A 122 19.75 7.20 17.84
C PHE A 122 20.23 6.26 16.75
N ASN A 123 21.50 5.86 16.85
CA ASN A 123 22.07 4.86 15.94
C ASN A 123 21.85 3.47 16.51
N TYR A 124 21.56 2.52 15.65
CA TYR A 124 21.42 1.12 15.99
C TYR A 124 22.20 0.26 15.02
N ILE A 125 22.84 -0.78 15.52
CA ILE A 125 23.60 -1.72 14.70
C ILE A 125 22.82 -3.01 14.59
N MET A 126 22.38 -3.36 13.38
CA MET A 126 21.75 -4.63 13.11
C MET A 126 22.83 -5.70 12.91
N HIS A 127 22.89 -6.68 13.81
CA HIS A 127 23.84 -7.79 13.78
C HIS A 127 23.16 -9.09 13.33
N PRO A 128 23.01 -9.36 12.02
CA PRO A 128 22.49 -10.64 11.56
C PRO A 128 23.57 -11.72 11.62
N GLN A 129 23.17 -12.93 11.97
CA GLN A 129 24.10 -14.05 11.99
C GLN A 129 24.74 -14.29 10.60
N GLY A 130 26.07 -14.37 10.54
CA GLY A 130 26.83 -14.64 9.31
C GLY A 130 26.81 -13.54 8.24
N LYS A 131 26.50 -12.30 8.61
CA LYS A 131 26.56 -11.12 7.71
C LYS A 131 27.24 -9.96 8.39
N GLU A 132 27.70 -9.00 7.59
CA GLU A 132 28.30 -7.76 8.07
C GLU A 132 27.29 -6.94 8.89
N PRO A 133 27.74 -6.27 9.95
CA PRO A 133 26.91 -5.34 10.71
C PRO A 133 26.36 -4.22 9.82
N LEU A 134 25.12 -3.80 10.07
CA LEU A 134 24.49 -2.73 9.32
C LEU A 134 24.09 -1.59 10.28
N TYR A 135 24.64 -0.40 10.04
CA TYR A 135 24.36 0.79 10.82
C TYR A 135 23.07 1.46 10.34
N LEU A 136 22.16 1.70 11.24
CA LEU A 136 20.84 2.27 10.97
C LEU A 136 20.58 3.48 11.86
N ASP A 137 20.06 4.54 11.26
CA ASP A 137 19.51 5.67 12.01
C ASP A 137 18.05 5.34 12.39
N ILE A 138 17.77 5.34 13.69
CA ILE A 138 16.46 5.06 14.24
C ILE A 138 15.85 6.34 14.80
N VAL A 139 14.61 6.58 14.43
CA VAL A 139 13.79 7.69 14.93
C VAL A 139 12.67 7.12 15.78
N ALA A 140 12.72 7.34 17.09
CA ALA A 140 11.67 6.98 18.02
C ALA A 140 10.68 8.14 18.17
N CYS A 141 9.44 7.91 17.80
CA CYS A 141 8.34 8.88 17.90
C CYS A 141 7.44 8.52 19.06
N VAL A 142 7.45 9.32 20.12
CA VAL A 142 6.61 9.14 21.29
C VAL A 142 5.30 9.88 21.12
N LYS A 143 4.19 9.22 21.43
CA LYS A 143 2.85 9.77 21.48
C LYS A 143 2.24 9.56 22.83
N TYR A 144 1.80 10.64 23.47
CA TYR A 144 1.09 10.60 24.73
C TYR A 144 -0.38 10.25 24.50
N LEU A 145 -0.87 9.23 25.21
CA LEU A 145 -2.26 8.79 25.13
C LEU A 145 -3.10 9.55 26.16
N LYS A 146 -4.08 10.32 25.70
CA LYS A 146 -4.96 11.11 26.54
C LYS A 146 -5.68 10.22 27.58
N GLY A 147 -5.64 10.62 28.84
CA GLY A 147 -6.29 9.91 29.93
C GLY A 147 -5.55 8.68 30.48
N LYS A 148 -4.36 8.36 29.95
CA LYS A 148 -3.50 7.29 30.47
C LYS A 148 -2.24 7.87 31.11
N LYS A 149 -1.72 7.23 32.16
CA LYS A 149 -0.51 7.65 32.90
C LYS A 149 0.56 6.57 32.89
N GLY A 150 1.82 6.97 33.13
CA GLY A 150 2.97 6.08 33.20
C GLY A 150 3.25 5.36 31.87
N LYS A 151 3.80 4.16 31.95
CA LYS A 151 4.15 3.35 30.76
C LYS A 151 2.95 3.09 29.83
N ASN A 152 1.75 2.96 30.36
CA ASN A 152 0.51 2.78 29.60
C ASN A 152 0.02 4.06 28.91
N GLY A 153 0.58 5.20 29.26
CA GLY A 153 0.29 6.51 28.65
C GLY A 153 1.17 6.86 27.46
N LEU A 154 2.16 6.03 27.15
CA LEU A 154 3.12 6.27 26.06
C LEU A 154 2.98 5.20 24.98
N GLU A 155 2.92 5.63 23.75
CA GLU A 155 3.00 4.77 22.56
C GLU A 155 4.24 5.18 21.77
N VAL A 156 5.21 4.27 21.63
CA VAL A 156 6.46 4.53 20.92
C VAL A 156 6.42 3.85 19.57
N HIS A 157 6.59 4.62 18.50
CA HIS A 157 6.73 4.13 17.15
C HIS A 157 8.16 4.38 16.67
N ALA A 158 8.89 3.34 16.37
CA ALA A 158 10.25 3.43 15.86
C ALA A 158 10.30 3.23 14.35
N PHE A 159 11.11 4.06 13.68
CA PHE A 159 11.34 4.02 12.25
C PHE A 159 12.83 4.02 11.97
N SER A 160 13.29 3.15 11.07
CA SER A 160 14.59 3.32 10.43
C SER A 160 14.44 4.33 9.29
N VAL A 161 15.32 5.32 9.28
CA VAL A 161 15.34 6.42 8.33
C VAL A 161 16.71 6.45 7.66
N GLY A 162 16.75 6.62 6.36
CA GLY A 162 18.05 6.67 5.66
C GLY A 162 18.06 7.61 4.47
N ASN A 163 19.25 8.11 4.19
CA ASN A 163 19.58 9.02 3.09
C ASN A 163 18.89 10.40 3.16
N PHE A 164 18.37 10.79 4.30
CA PHE A 164 17.87 12.13 4.62
C PHE A 164 17.69 12.28 6.13
N THR A 165 17.57 13.53 6.59
CA THR A 165 17.33 13.84 8.01
C THR A 165 15.96 14.53 8.18
N LEU A 166 15.17 14.05 9.11
CA LEU A 166 13.88 14.65 9.48
C LEU A 166 13.67 14.60 10.99
N GLU A 167 12.99 15.60 11.52
CA GLU A 167 12.51 15.58 12.90
C GLU A 167 11.53 14.41 13.15
N PRO A 168 11.51 13.82 14.35
CA PRO A 168 10.64 12.68 14.68
C PRO A 168 9.17 12.91 14.36
N LYS A 169 8.65 14.10 14.66
CA LYS A 169 7.27 14.48 14.36
C LYS A 169 6.97 14.43 12.86
N THR A 170 7.91 14.88 12.04
CA THR A 170 7.80 14.89 10.57
C THR A 170 7.89 13.47 10.01
N VAL A 171 8.77 12.61 10.52
CA VAL A 171 8.87 11.20 10.16
C VAL A 171 7.52 10.50 10.37
N SER A 172 6.96 10.60 11.58
CA SER A 172 5.67 10.00 11.90
C SER A 172 4.54 10.51 11.00
N LYS A 173 4.47 11.83 10.76
CA LYS A 173 3.47 12.45 9.88
C LYS A 173 3.61 11.98 8.43
N THR A 174 4.84 11.89 7.92
CA THR A 174 5.13 11.43 6.57
C THR A 174 4.75 9.96 6.40
N TYR A 175 5.16 9.11 7.34
CA TYR A 175 4.82 7.69 7.29
C TYR A 175 3.31 7.43 7.36
N LYS A 176 2.57 8.19 8.19
CA LYS A 176 1.11 8.06 8.30
C LYS A 176 0.38 8.27 6.97
N ARG A 177 0.95 9.01 6.01
CA ARG A 177 0.35 9.16 4.68
C ARG A 177 0.25 7.83 3.93
N ARG A 178 1.10 6.84 4.25
CA ARG A 178 1.06 5.49 3.69
C ARG A 178 -0.28 4.79 3.95
N PHE A 179 -0.90 5.00 5.11
CA PHE A 179 -2.17 4.34 5.46
C PHE A 179 -3.32 4.62 4.47
N SER A 180 -3.16 5.63 3.63
CA SER A 180 -4.12 5.87 2.56
C SER A 180 -4.16 4.77 1.50
N ILE A 181 -3.14 3.90 1.42
CA ILE A 181 -3.11 2.74 0.52
C ILE A 181 -4.15 1.69 0.91
N GLU A 182 -4.42 1.54 2.21
CA GLU A 182 -5.45 0.61 2.69
C GLU A 182 -6.87 1.01 2.22
N SER A 183 -7.14 2.32 2.18
CA SER A 183 -8.37 2.85 1.60
C SER A 183 -8.43 2.60 0.09
N SER A 184 -7.29 2.72 -0.61
CA SER A 184 -7.16 2.37 -2.02
C SER A 184 -7.51 0.91 -2.26
N TYR A 185 -7.01 -0.02 -1.45
CA TYR A 185 -7.34 -1.44 -1.58
C TYR A 185 -8.83 -1.74 -1.37
N ARG A 186 -9.47 -1.06 -0.40
CA ARG A 186 -10.93 -1.19 -0.20
C ARG A 186 -11.71 -0.76 -1.43
N ILE A 187 -11.39 0.39 -2.02
CA ILE A 187 -12.03 0.89 -3.24
C ILE A 187 -11.79 -0.08 -4.39
N ARG A 188 -10.53 -0.48 -4.64
CA ARG A 188 -10.18 -1.45 -5.67
C ARG A 188 -11.00 -2.74 -5.56
N ASN A 189 -11.16 -3.27 -4.36
CA ASN A 189 -11.89 -4.53 -4.15
C ASN A 189 -13.36 -4.46 -4.59
N THR A 190 -13.96 -3.27 -4.69
CA THR A 190 -15.33 -3.10 -5.21
C THR A 190 -15.42 -3.16 -6.73
N SER A 191 -14.31 -3.03 -7.46
CA SER A 191 -14.21 -3.13 -8.92
C SER A 191 -13.49 -4.39 -9.40
N LYS A 192 -12.87 -5.15 -8.49
CA LYS A 192 -12.16 -6.36 -8.87
C LYS A 192 -13.13 -7.45 -9.32
N PRO A 193 -12.99 -8.00 -10.54
CA PRO A 193 -13.81 -9.10 -11.00
C PRO A 193 -13.67 -10.32 -10.07
N ARG A 194 -14.78 -10.97 -9.76
CA ARG A 194 -14.79 -12.24 -9.05
C ARG A 194 -14.41 -13.36 -10.02
N THR A 195 -13.63 -14.32 -9.56
CA THR A 195 -13.20 -15.44 -10.40
C THR A 195 -13.01 -16.71 -9.57
N SER A 196 -13.44 -17.83 -10.11
CA SER A 196 -13.09 -19.17 -9.62
C SER A 196 -11.82 -19.73 -10.28
N SER A 197 -11.21 -18.99 -11.23
CA SER A 197 -10.01 -19.44 -11.91
C SER A 197 -8.88 -19.75 -10.93
N LYS A 198 -8.22 -20.89 -11.13
CA LYS A 198 -7.02 -21.31 -10.42
C LYS A 198 -5.74 -20.76 -11.08
N LYS A 199 -5.83 -20.18 -12.29
CA LYS A 199 -4.68 -19.67 -13.05
C LYS A 199 -4.18 -18.34 -12.46
N PRO A 200 -2.91 -18.26 -12.00
CA PRO A 200 -2.33 -17.03 -11.41
C PRO A 200 -2.41 -15.84 -12.37
N GLN A 201 -2.20 -16.05 -13.66
CA GLN A 201 -2.21 -15.01 -14.71
C GLN A 201 -3.57 -14.32 -14.80
N VAL A 202 -4.68 -15.09 -14.74
CA VAL A 202 -6.04 -14.54 -14.80
C VAL A 202 -6.33 -13.70 -13.56
N ARG A 203 -5.93 -14.18 -12.38
CA ARG A 203 -6.09 -13.43 -11.11
C ARG A 203 -5.26 -12.15 -11.09
N TYR A 204 -4.04 -12.24 -11.60
CA TYR A 204 -3.15 -11.08 -11.74
C TYR A 204 -3.74 -10.05 -12.69
N LEU A 205 -4.20 -10.48 -13.87
CA LEU A 205 -4.88 -9.59 -14.84
C LEU A 205 -6.06 -8.85 -14.19
N TYR A 206 -6.93 -9.54 -13.46
CA TYR A 206 -8.07 -8.92 -12.80
C TYR A 206 -7.65 -7.93 -11.71
N THR A 207 -6.56 -8.23 -11.03
CA THR A 207 -5.97 -7.33 -10.04
C THR A 207 -5.45 -6.06 -10.71
N ILE A 208 -4.71 -6.16 -11.82
CA ILE A 208 -4.22 -4.99 -12.59
C ILE A 208 -5.39 -4.16 -13.10
N ILE A 209 -6.39 -4.79 -13.75
CA ILE A 209 -7.58 -4.09 -14.27
C ILE A 209 -8.26 -3.30 -13.15
N SER A 210 -8.40 -3.88 -11.96
CA SER A 210 -9.06 -3.19 -10.85
C SER A 210 -8.30 -1.94 -10.37
N PHE A 211 -6.98 -1.96 -10.36
CA PHE A 211 -6.16 -0.78 -10.07
C PHE A 211 -6.21 0.25 -11.20
N LEU A 212 -6.21 -0.20 -12.46
CA LEU A 212 -6.33 0.68 -13.61
C LEU A 212 -7.67 1.45 -13.60
N VAL A 213 -8.78 0.76 -13.37
CA VAL A 213 -10.11 1.36 -13.24
C VAL A 213 -10.14 2.40 -12.11
N GLN A 214 -9.53 2.08 -10.97
CA GLN A 214 -9.40 3.03 -9.85
C GLN A 214 -8.57 4.26 -10.23
N ASN A 215 -7.42 4.08 -10.89
CA ASN A 215 -6.59 5.19 -11.34
C ASN A 215 -7.31 6.09 -12.35
N CYS A 216 -8.05 5.52 -13.29
CA CYS A 216 -8.89 6.29 -14.22
C CYS A 216 -9.92 7.15 -13.48
N TRP A 217 -10.60 6.58 -12.49
CA TRP A 217 -11.52 7.35 -11.64
C TRP A 217 -10.83 8.52 -10.94
N ILE A 218 -9.66 8.30 -10.33
CA ILE A 218 -8.89 9.35 -9.66
C ILE A 218 -8.50 10.46 -10.65
N ILE A 219 -8.06 10.12 -11.86
CA ILE A 219 -7.71 11.08 -12.91
C ILE A 219 -8.93 11.95 -13.26
N LEU A 220 -10.09 11.33 -13.49
CA LEU A 220 -11.32 12.04 -13.81
C LEU A 220 -11.79 12.95 -12.66
N GLN A 221 -11.68 12.50 -11.40
CA GLN A 221 -11.96 13.33 -10.24
C GLN A 221 -11.10 14.60 -10.23
N TRP A 222 -9.79 14.44 -10.43
CA TRP A 222 -8.87 15.58 -10.42
C TRP A 222 -8.99 16.47 -11.65
N LYS A 223 -9.47 15.97 -12.78
CA LYS A 223 -9.69 16.74 -14.00
C LYS A 223 -10.98 17.56 -13.96
N TYR A 224 -12.06 16.99 -13.42
CA TYR A 224 -13.41 17.56 -13.60
C TYR A 224 -14.12 17.96 -12.31
N PHE A 225 -13.72 17.40 -11.14
CA PHE A 225 -14.46 17.55 -9.89
C PHE A 225 -13.67 18.25 -8.77
N VAL A 226 -12.67 19.05 -9.14
CA VAL A 226 -11.92 19.86 -8.18
C VAL A 226 -12.79 21.04 -7.73
N LYS A 227 -12.90 21.24 -6.42
CA LYS A 227 -13.60 22.40 -5.86
C LYS A 227 -12.85 23.68 -6.21
N ARG A 228 -13.57 24.67 -6.72
CA ARG A 228 -13.07 26.03 -6.93
C ARG A 228 -13.00 26.70 -5.55
N GLN A 229 -11.81 26.84 -5.00
CA GLN A 229 -11.56 27.49 -3.70
C GLN A 229 -10.17 28.11 -3.67
N THR A 230 -10.00 29.14 -2.81
CA THR A 230 -8.69 29.65 -2.44
C THR A 230 -7.97 28.65 -1.56
N GLY A 231 -6.69 28.34 -1.85
CA GLY A 231 -5.88 27.39 -1.08
C GLY A 231 -5.73 25.99 -1.73
N PRO A 232 -5.34 24.97 -0.95
CA PRO A 232 -5.05 23.65 -1.50
C PRO A 232 -6.27 23.04 -2.19
N LYS A 233 -6.11 22.62 -3.44
CA LYS A 233 -7.17 21.97 -4.22
C LYS A 233 -7.72 20.74 -3.50
N THR A 234 -9.04 20.60 -3.47
CA THR A 234 -9.77 19.45 -2.92
C THR A 234 -10.78 18.94 -3.93
N ILE A 235 -11.12 17.65 -3.83
CA ILE A 235 -12.15 17.04 -4.66
C ILE A 235 -13.49 17.10 -3.95
N ASP A 236 -14.55 17.30 -4.71
CA ASP A 236 -15.92 17.09 -4.23
C ASP A 236 -16.28 15.60 -4.36
N ASN A 237 -16.03 14.85 -3.30
CA ASN A 237 -16.23 13.38 -3.30
C ASN A 237 -17.69 12.97 -3.48
N ASP A 238 -18.64 13.85 -3.16
CA ASP A 238 -20.08 13.51 -3.25
C ASP A 238 -20.60 13.62 -4.69
N LYS A 239 -19.97 14.46 -5.51
CA LYS A 239 -20.37 14.64 -6.91
C LYS A 239 -19.99 13.49 -7.83
N PHE A 240 -18.89 12.77 -7.54
CA PHE A 240 -18.39 11.72 -8.41
C PHE A 240 -17.80 10.56 -7.60
N ARG A 241 -18.67 9.71 -7.08
CA ARG A 241 -18.29 8.51 -6.34
C ARG A 241 -17.79 7.42 -7.28
N PHE A 242 -16.99 6.50 -6.75
CA PHE A 242 -16.46 5.38 -7.53
C PHE A 242 -17.55 4.47 -8.08
N ASP A 243 -18.66 4.28 -7.35
CA ASP A 243 -19.80 3.50 -7.83
C ASP A 243 -20.49 4.16 -9.02
N THR A 244 -20.65 5.48 -9.01
CA THR A 244 -21.16 6.25 -10.17
C THR A 244 -20.24 6.07 -11.39
N PHE A 245 -18.92 6.10 -11.17
CA PHE A 245 -17.96 5.86 -12.24
C PHE A 245 -18.08 4.44 -12.83
N LYS A 246 -18.24 3.42 -11.99
CA LYS A 246 -18.47 2.03 -12.47
C LYS A 246 -19.73 1.92 -13.33
N LEU A 247 -20.82 2.58 -12.93
CA LEU A 247 -22.05 2.60 -13.72
C LEU A 247 -21.88 3.30 -15.09
N ILE A 248 -21.13 4.40 -15.15
CA ILE A 248 -20.81 5.07 -16.41
C ILE A 248 -20.01 4.16 -17.35
N ILE A 249 -18.99 3.47 -16.81
CA ILE A 249 -18.20 2.50 -17.60
C ILE A 249 -19.09 1.38 -18.09
N TRP A 250 -19.93 0.82 -17.22
CA TRP A 250 -20.84 -0.26 -17.57
C TRP A 250 -21.79 0.15 -18.70
N ASN A 251 -22.49 1.27 -18.55
CA ASN A 251 -23.41 1.78 -19.59
C ASN A 251 -22.70 2.09 -20.92
N TYR A 252 -21.43 2.54 -20.86
CA TYR A 252 -20.64 2.76 -22.07
C TYR A 252 -20.32 1.45 -22.78
N PHE A 253 -19.92 0.41 -22.07
CA PHE A 253 -19.65 -0.89 -22.66
C PHE A 253 -20.90 -1.59 -23.19
N GLU A 254 -22.05 -1.49 -22.49
CA GLU A 254 -23.31 -2.00 -22.98
C GLU A 254 -23.66 -1.40 -24.36
N LYS A 255 -23.54 -0.08 -24.47
CA LYS A 255 -23.77 0.60 -25.75
C LYS A 255 -22.75 0.22 -26.82
N LEU A 256 -21.47 0.14 -26.44
CA LEU A 256 -20.38 -0.17 -27.38
C LEU A 256 -20.49 -1.58 -27.95
N PHE A 257 -20.79 -2.55 -27.13
CA PHE A 257 -20.87 -3.97 -27.50
C PHE A 257 -22.29 -4.44 -27.82
N GLN A 258 -23.28 -3.54 -27.75
CA GLN A 258 -24.69 -3.86 -27.97
C GLN A 258 -25.20 -5.04 -27.10
N VAL A 259 -24.63 -5.16 -25.91
CA VAL A 259 -25.04 -6.20 -24.96
C VAL A 259 -26.41 -5.81 -24.43
N PRO A 260 -27.46 -6.64 -24.60
CA PRO A 260 -28.78 -6.33 -24.08
C PRO A 260 -28.72 -6.21 -22.56
N ASN A 261 -29.30 -5.15 -22.02
CA ASN A 261 -29.46 -4.97 -20.58
C ASN A 261 -30.27 -6.15 -20.03
N GLY A 262 -29.63 -7.06 -19.31
CA GLY A 262 -30.30 -8.18 -18.63
C GLY A 262 -31.16 -7.75 -17.44
N VAL A 263 -31.30 -6.46 -17.19
CA VAL A 263 -32.19 -5.88 -16.18
C VAL A 263 -33.43 -5.37 -16.90
N THR A 264 -34.41 -6.22 -17.06
CA THR A 264 -35.79 -5.80 -17.33
C THR A 264 -36.24 -5.00 -16.11
N THR A 265 -36.36 -3.69 -16.25
CA THR A 265 -36.98 -2.87 -15.22
C THR A 265 -38.44 -3.33 -15.10
N LEU A 266 -38.86 -3.67 -13.89
CA LEU A 266 -40.26 -4.06 -13.57
C LEU A 266 -41.30 -2.98 -13.90
N SER A 267 -40.91 -1.84 -14.46
CA SER A 267 -41.77 -0.75 -14.87
C SER A 267 -42.68 -1.08 -16.08
N ASN A 268 -42.53 -2.24 -16.74
CA ASN A 268 -43.35 -2.66 -17.87
C ASN A 268 -44.23 -3.89 -17.58
N ILE A 269 -44.38 -4.27 -16.32
CA ILE A 269 -45.40 -5.28 -15.95
C ILE A 269 -46.67 -4.51 -15.65
N THR A 270 -47.50 -4.29 -16.66
CA THR A 270 -48.93 -3.98 -16.47
C THR A 270 -49.59 -5.28 -16.03
N TYR A 271 -50.07 -5.28 -14.80
CA TYR A 271 -51.02 -6.33 -14.38
C TYR A 271 -52.38 -6.02 -15.02
N ASP A 272 -52.73 -6.75 -16.07
CA ASP A 272 -54.08 -6.84 -16.56
C ASP A 272 -54.95 -7.72 -15.63
#